data_01f1aaf42b4419841d8ceff9871e3e9d
#
_entry.id   01f1aaf42b4419841d8ceff9871e3e9d
#
_cell.length_a   1.000
_cell.length_b   1.000
_cell.length_c   1.000
_cell.angle_alpha   90.00
_cell.angle_beta   90.00
_cell.angle_gamma   90.00
#
_symmetry.space_group_name_H-M   'P 1'
#
loop_
_entity.id
_entity.type
_entity.pdbx_description
1 polymer ?
#
loop_
_entity_poly.entity_id
_entity_poly.type
_entity_poly.pdbx_seq_one_letter_code
_entity_poly.pdbx_strand_id
1 'polypeptide(L)'
;MPAAGGARYAVALGPVTGPSTIGESCVDRYLPPISRDTPGGNALNVAAGLAAAGLPTAYVGAVGDDEEGCFVLAQGRARGVDMRHVAVAPGRTGRTTITVTPEGDRVFDSEVLGVSATFRPSDEAVEFLKTRSWVHATGPGEIVEALEAVGAAGVRLSYDVYHPPRTERFHTLAPLLEVAFLSAPGSSAADAADLARDAVDRGARSAVVGRGKDGCLMLAGGTVYEQPAVPARVVDTLGAGDALIAHVVAALLGRASPPVALGQGARAAAAACEHIGAWPPR
;
A
#
# COMPACT_ATOMS: atom_id res chain seq x y z
N MET A 1 22.34 -46.28 29.56
CA MET A 1 22.06 -45.58 28.32
C MET A 1 21.34 -44.27 28.65
N PRO A 2 21.99 -43.11 28.72
CA PRO A 2 21.29 -41.85 28.89
C PRO A 2 20.90 -41.28 27.53
N ALA A 3 19.66 -40.80 27.46
CA ALA A 3 19.03 -40.20 26.30
C ALA A 3 19.69 -38.86 25.94
N ALA A 4 19.97 -38.68 24.67
CA ALA A 4 20.49 -37.44 24.10
C ALA A 4 19.48 -36.31 24.21
N GLY A 5 19.79 -35.29 25.01
CA GLY A 5 19.05 -34.03 25.07
C GLY A 5 19.31 -33.19 23.84
N GLY A 6 18.29 -33.07 22.97
CA GLY A 6 18.30 -32.13 21.84
C GLY A 6 18.30 -30.70 22.34
N ALA A 7 19.39 -29.99 22.12
CA ALA A 7 19.48 -28.56 22.37
C ALA A 7 18.49 -27.81 21.44
N ARG A 8 17.42 -27.27 22.01
CA ARG A 8 16.54 -26.30 21.33
C ARG A 8 17.28 -24.98 21.31
N TYR A 9 17.83 -24.63 20.16
CA TYR A 9 18.27 -23.26 19.90
C TYR A 9 17.04 -22.35 19.82
N ALA A 10 16.71 -21.70 20.94
CA ALA A 10 15.83 -20.55 20.93
C ALA A 10 16.59 -19.40 20.23
N VAL A 11 16.35 -19.20 18.94
CA VAL A 11 16.72 -17.97 18.30
C VAL A 11 15.89 -16.89 18.99
N ALA A 12 16.54 -16.03 19.76
CA ALA A 12 15.93 -14.84 20.30
C ALA A 12 15.56 -13.95 19.10
N LEU A 13 14.31 -14.04 18.67
CA LEU A 13 13.71 -13.05 17.76
C LEU A 13 13.69 -11.75 18.56
N GLY A 14 14.54 -10.80 18.19
CA GLY A 14 14.41 -9.41 18.64
C GLY A 14 12.98 -8.91 18.39
N PRO A 15 12.55 -7.79 18.96
CA PRO A 15 11.19 -7.30 18.80
C PRO A 15 10.86 -7.25 17.30
N VAL A 16 9.85 -8.03 16.88
CA VAL A 16 9.42 -8.07 15.48
C VAL A 16 8.89 -6.68 15.13
N THR A 17 9.75 -5.91 14.48
CA THR A 17 9.37 -4.58 14.01
C THR A 17 8.43 -4.78 12.82
N GLY A 18 7.19 -4.35 12.98
CA GLY A 18 6.16 -4.48 11.94
C GLY A 18 6.47 -3.69 10.66
N PRO A 19 5.65 -3.80 9.63
CA PRO A 19 5.78 -2.99 8.43
C PRO A 19 5.45 -1.51 8.68
N SER A 20 5.87 -0.66 7.77
CA SER A 20 5.42 0.73 7.69
C SER A 20 5.05 1.09 6.27
N THR A 21 4.27 2.16 6.13
CA THR A 21 4.03 2.79 4.84
C THR A 21 4.53 4.23 4.85
N ILE A 22 4.91 4.76 3.68
CA ILE A 22 5.31 6.14 3.49
C ILE A 22 4.68 6.70 2.23
N GLY A 23 4.13 7.92 2.33
CA GLY A 23 3.53 8.61 1.18
C GLY A 23 2.36 9.49 1.57
N GLU A 24 1.36 9.53 0.71
CA GLU A 24 0.23 10.44 0.83
C GLU A 24 -0.87 9.96 1.78
N SER A 25 -1.56 10.95 2.35
CA SER A 25 -2.86 10.82 3.00
C SER A 25 -3.75 11.98 2.60
N CYS A 26 -5.06 11.74 2.57
CA CYS A 26 -6.05 12.75 2.23
C CYS A 26 -7.39 12.49 2.92
N VAL A 27 -8.32 13.40 2.69
CA VAL A 27 -9.74 13.17 2.93
C VAL A 27 -10.42 12.88 1.61
N ASP A 28 -11.07 11.73 1.49
CA ASP A 28 -11.93 11.38 0.37
C ASP A 28 -13.34 11.90 0.65
N ARG A 29 -13.73 12.93 -0.09
CA ARG A 29 -15.03 13.59 0.04
C ARG A 29 -15.98 13.10 -1.03
N TYR A 30 -16.95 12.29 -0.63
CA TYR A 30 -18.02 11.84 -1.50
C TYR A 30 -19.08 12.93 -1.66
N LEU A 31 -19.40 13.24 -2.91
CA LEU A 31 -20.47 14.15 -3.27
C LEU A 31 -21.86 13.52 -3.09
N PRO A 32 -22.95 14.32 -3.12
CA PRO A 32 -24.31 13.77 -3.11
C PRO A 32 -24.50 12.71 -4.22
N PRO A 33 -25.29 11.66 -3.94
CA PRO A 33 -26.16 11.48 -2.78
C PRO A 33 -25.46 10.92 -1.53
N ILE A 34 -24.20 10.52 -1.59
CA ILE A 34 -23.48 9.89 -0.47
C ILE A 34 -23.17 10.90 0.64
N SER A 35 -22.65 12.08 0.28
CA SER A 35 -22.36 13.20 1.19
C SER A 35 -21.59 12.79 2.45
N ARG A 36 -20.42 12.18 2.28
CA ARG A 36 -19.62 11.62 3.36
C ARG A 36 -18.13 11.87 3.14
N ASP A 37 -17.42 12.24 4.20
CA ASP A 37 -15.95 12.25 4.23
C ASP A 37 -15.43 10.93 4.82
N THR A 38 -14.39 10.37 4.18
CA THR A 38 -13.65 9.20 4.67
C THR A 38 -12.15 9.48 4.65
N PRO A 39 -11.35 8.82 5.51
CA PRO A 39 -9.90 8.90 5.37
C PRO A 39 -9.49 8.20 4.08
N GLY A 40 -8.48 8.75 3.43
CA GLY A 40 -7.94 8.26 2.16
C GLY A 40 -6.45 8.52 2.03
N GLY A 41 -5.97 8.37 0.81
CA GLY A 41 -4.56 8.39 0.46
C GLY A 41 -3.95 6.99 0.47
N ASN A 42 -3.32 6.65 -0.63
CA ASN A 42 -2.88 5.30 -0.94
C ASN A 42 -1.97 4.72 0.16
N ALA A 43 -0.92 5.44 0.59
CA ALA A 43 -0.03 4.94 1.64
C ALA A 43 -0.76 4.71 2.96
N LEU A 44 -1.68 5.59 3.35
CA LEU A 44 -2.45 5.44 4.59
C LEU A 44 -3.48 4.31 4.47
N ASN A 45 -4.10 4.11 3.30
CA ASN A 45 -5.00 2.99 3.04
C ASN A 45 -4.28 1.66 3.18
N VAL A 46 -3.08 1.53 2.61
CA VAL A 46 -2.25 0.33 2.77
C VAL A 46 -1.86 0.11 4.24
N ALA A 47 -1.52 1.18 4.99
CA ALA A 47 -1.25 1.06 6.43
C ALA A 47 -2.45 0.52 7.21
N ALA A 48 -3.65 1.04 6.93
CA ALA A 48 -4.88 0.57 7.55
C ALA A 48 -5.19 -0.90 7.20
N GLY A 49 -4.95 -1.30 5.95
CA GLY A 49 -5.07 -2.69 5.49
C GLY A 49 -4.11 -3.64 6.20
N LEU A 50 -2.84 -3.24 6.36
CA LEU A 50 -1.84 -4.02 7.09
C LEU A 50 -2.19 -4.15 8.58
N ALA A 51 -2.68 -3.07 9.20
CA ALA A 51 -3.16 -3.11 10.58
C ALA A 51 -4.39 -4.02 10.73
N ALA A 52 -5.33 -3.98 9.77
CA ALA A 52 -6.47 -4.89 9.72
C ALA A 52 -6.08 -6.35 9.53
N ALA A 53 -4.96 -6.62 8.86
CA ALA A 53 -4.36 -7.96 8.75
C ALA A 53 -3.63 -8.39 10.05
N GLY A 54 -3.69 -7.61 11.12
CA GLY A 54 -3.12 -7.93 12.43
C GLY A 54 -1.65 -7.59 12.60
N LEU A 55 -1.06 -6.78 11.71
CA LEU A 55 0.34 -6.38 11.78
C LEU A 55 0.50 -5.04 12.53
N PRO A 56 1.49 -4.90 13.43
CA PRO A 56 1.80 -3.63 14.09
C PRO A 56 2.39 -2.64 13.09
N THR A 57 1.53 -1.84 12.48
CA THR A 57 1.85 -0.99 11.33
C THR A 57 1.99 0.47 11.73
N ALA A 58 2.99 1.17 11.16
CA ALA A 58 3.14 2.61 11.26
C ALA A 58 2.97 3.28 9.88
N TYR A 59 2.55 4.54 9.90
CA TYR A 59 2.46 5.39 8.72
C TYR A 59 3.38 6.61 8.87
N VAL A 60 4.10 6.93 7.81
CA VAL A 60 4.97 8.11 7.67
C VAL A 60 4.45 8.97 6.52
N GLY A 61 4.14 10.23 6.80
CA GLY A 61 3.57 11.13 5.81
C GLY A 61 3.34 12.52 6.38
N ALA A 62 2.50 13.32 5.74
CA ALA A 62 2.14 14.65 6.23
C ALA A 62 0.65 14.92 6.14
N VAL A 63 0.15 15.70 7.10
CA VAL A 63 -1.19 16.31 7.09
C VAL A 63 -1.06 17.82 7.32
N GLY A 64 -2.05 18.58 6.90
CA GLY A 64 -2.13 20.01 7.20
C GLY A 64 -2.44 20.28 8.68
N ASP A 65 -2.24 21.53 9.09
CA ASP A 65 -2.63 22.06 10.40
C ASP A 65 -4.10 22.48 10.43
N ASP A 66 -4.96 21.73 9.73
CA ASP A 66 -6.37 21.97 9.54
C ASP A 66 -7.26 20.86 10.17
N GLU A 67 -8.58 21.05 10.11
CA GLU A 67 -9.55 20.09 10.65
C GLU A 67 -9.47 18.74 9.95
N GLU A 68 -9.15 18.74 8.64
CA GLU A 68 -9.00 17.53 7.84
C GLU A 68 -7.76 16.73 8.28
N GLY A 69 -6.66 17.41 8.63
CA GLY A 69 -5.49 16.78 9.22
C GLY A 69 -5.78 16.13 10.57
N CYS A 70 -6.50 16.83 11.44
CA CYS A 70 -6.96 16.25 12.70
C CYS A 70 -7.85 15.02 12.49
N PHE A 71 -8.75 15.07 11.49
CA PHE A 71 -9.60 13.94 11.13
C PHE A 71 -8.78 12.73 10.68
N VAL A 72 -7.86 12.91 9.72
CA VAL A 72 -6.98 11.83 9.20
C VAL A 72 -6.19 11.17 10.32
N LEU A 73 -5.56 11.97 11.20
CA LEU A 73 -4.79 11.47 12.35
C LEU A 73 -5.66 10.65 13.31
N ALA A 74 -6.86 11.15 13.62
CA ALA A 74 -7.78 10.46 14.50
C ALA A 74 -8.25 9.12 13.92
N GLN A 75 -8.59 9.08 12.62
CA GLN A 75 -9.03 7.88 11.94
C GLN A 75 -7.91 6.83 11.86
N GLY A 76 -6.68 7.23 11.52
CA GLY A 76 -5.52 6.32 11.47
C GLY A 76 -5.26 5.66 12.83
N ARG A 77 -5.19 6.47 13.91
CA ARG A 77 -5.04 5.96 15.29
C ARG A 77 -6.16 5.02 15.66
N ALA A 78 -7.39 5.37 15.32
CA ALA A 78 -8.55 4.56 15.59
C ALA A 78 -8.50 3.20 14.88
N ARG A 79 -7.79 3.05 13.76
CA ARG A 79 -7.54 1.78 13.05
C ARG A 79 -6.33 1.01 13.58
N GLY A 80 -5.66 1.52 14.60
CA GLY A 80 -4.48 0.87 15.17
C GLY A 80 -3.18 1.15 14.39
N VAL A 81 -3.21 2.14 13.50
CA VAL A 81 -1.99 2.60 12.81
C VAL A 81 -1.21 3.53 13.74
N ASP A 82 0.07 3.30 13.87
CA ASP A 82 0.98 4.21 14.58
C ASP A 82 1.21 5.48 13.73
N MET A 83 0.64 6.60 14.18
CA MET A 83 0.68 7.90 13.49
C MET A 83 1.72 8.86 14.07
N ARG A 84 2.68 8.39 14.89
CA ARG A 84 3.65 9.26 15.57
C ARG A 84 4.65 9.92 14.62
N HIS A 85 4.87 9.33 13.46
CA HIS A 85 5.79 9.84 12.44
C HIS A 85 5.08 10.60 11.31
N VAL A 86 3.86 11.09 11.57
CA VAL A 86 3.14 11.96 10.64
C VAL A 86 3.46 13.40 10.98
N ALA A 87 4.00 14.14 10.01
CA ALA A 87 4.26 15.56 10.13
C ALA A 87 2.94 16.35 10.05
N VAL A 88 2.75 17.30 10.95
CA VAL A 88 1.71 18.33 10.82
C VAL A 88 2.38 19.57 10.26
N ALA A 89 2.07 19.92 9.00
CA ALA A 89 2.72 21.00 8.29
C ALA A 89 1.74 22.18 8.08
N PRO A 90 2.22 23.42 8.08
CA PRO A 90 1.38 24.58 7.74
C PRO A 90 0.79 24.41 6.33
N GLY A 91 -0.54 24.48 6.20
CA GLY A 91 -1.24 24.35 4.95
C GLY A 91 -2.43 23.37 5.00
N ARG A 92 -2.93 22.99 3.85
CA ARG A 92 -4.10 22.11 3.75
C ARG A 92 -3.70 20.64 3.66
N THR A 93 -4.46 19.81 4.32
CA THR A 93 -4.47 18.35 4.10
C THR A 93 -4.93 18.05 2.68
N GLY A 94 -4.42 16.97 2.10
CA GLY A 94 -4.86 16.46 0.80
C GLY A 94 -6.35 16.15 0.80
N ARG A 95 -7.01 16.36 -0.35
CA ARG A 95 -8.44 16.08 -0.53
C ARG A 95 -8.70 15.55 -1.92
N THR A 96 -9.45 14.47 -2.00
CA THR A 96 -10.02 13.93 -3.22
C THR A 96 -11.53 14.09 -3.18
N THR A 97 -12.14 14.65 -4.22
CA THR A 97 -13.60 14.77 -4.36
C THR A 97 -14.07 13.66 -5.27
N ILE A 98 -15.08 12.91 -4.85
CA ILE A 98 -15.50 11.66 -5.49
C ILE A 98 -17.00 11.64 -5.75
N THR A 99 -17.37 11.29 -6.98
CA THR A 99 -18.73 10.85 -7.35
C THR A 99 -18.71 9.34 -7.60
N VAL A 100 -19.73 8.65 -7.14
CA VAL A 100 -19.92 7.22 -7.46
C VAL A 100 -21.05 7.08 -8.45
N THR A 101 -20.79 6.38 -9.56
CA THR A 101 -21.79 6.13 -10.60
C THR A 101 -22.84 5.10 -10.12
N PRO A 102 -24.00 4.99 -10.81
CA PRO A 102 -24.97 3.94 -10.51
C PRO A 102 -24.41 2.50 -10.59
N GLU A 103 -23.38 2.30 -11.39
CA GLU A 103 -22.69 1.03 -11.57
C GLU A 103 -21.65 0.74 -10.47
N GLY A 104 -21.44 1.70 -9.53
CA GLY A 104 -20.48 1.62 -8.44
C GLY A 104 -19.07 2.05 -8.80
N ASP A 105 -18.85 2.55 -10.02
CA ASP A 105 -17.56 3.09 -10.42
C ASP A 105 -17.35 4.47 -9.82
N ARG A 106 -16.14 4.74 -9.32
CA ARG A 106 -15.76 6.04 -8.80
C ARG A 106 -15.26 6.96 -9.90
N VAL A 107 -15.63 8.21 -9.83
CA VAL A 107 -15.09 9.29 -10.63
C VAL A 107 -14.40 10.28 -9.69
N PHE A 108 -13.13 10.55 -9.94
CA PHE A 108 -12.38 11.59 -9.23
C PHE A 108 -12.69 12.95 -9.88
N ASP A 109 -13.55 13.76 -9.24
CA ASP A 109 -13.92 15.08 -9.74
C ASP A 109 -12.79 16.09 -9.54
N SER A 110 -12.04 15.96 -8.45
CA SER A 110 -10.84 16.75 -8.19
C SER A 110 -9.92 16.03 -7.21
N GLU A 111 -8.61 16.28 -7.34
CA GLU A 111 -7.59 15.82 -6.43
C GLU A 111 -6.66 16.98 -6.08
N VAL A 112 -6.52 17.27 -4.79
CA VAL A 112 -5.62 18.27 -4.24
C VAL A 112 -4.72 17.59 -3.23
N LEU A 113 -3.44 17.51 -3.53
CA LEU A 113 -2.46 16.78 -2.71
C LEU A 113 -2.14 17.49 -1.39
N GLY A 114 -2.41 18.81 -1.29
CA GLY A 114 -2.09 19.59 -0.11
C GLY A 114 -0.61 19.50 0.27
N VAL A 115 -0.35 19.43 1.57
CA VAL A 115 1.03 19.32 2.10
C VAL A 115 1.74 18.02 1.70
N SER A 116 1.00 16.98 1.28
CA SER A 116 1.60 15.73 0.78
C SER A 116 2.38 15.91 -0.52
N ALA A 117 2.07 16.94 -1.32
CA ALA A 117 2.74 17.21 -2.59
C ALA A 117 4.25 17.47 -2.43
N THR A 118 4.63 18.11 -1.35
CA THR A 118 6.01 18.51 -1.05
C THR A 118 6.55 17.83 0.21
N PHE A 119 5.88 16.76 0.65
CA PHE A 119 6.31 16.02 1.83
C PHE A 119 7.72 15.47 1.64
N ARG A 120 8.58 15.73 2.62
CA ARG A 120 9.90 15.13 2.77
C ARG A 120 10.00 14.53 4.17
N PRO A 121 10.33 13.24 4.32
CA PRO A 121 10.51 12.64 5.64
C PRO A 121 11.70 13.27 6.36
N SER A 122 11.58 13.47 7.66
CA SER A 122 12.70 13.90 8.50
C SER A 122 13.74 12.78 8.65
N ASP A 123 14.96 13.14 9.04
CA ASP A 123 16.02 12.16 9.34
C ASP A 123 15.57 11.15 10.40
N GLU A 124 14.83 11.61 11.43
CA GLU A 124 14.27 10.73 12.46
C GLU A 124 13.28 9.72 11.85
N ALA A 125 12.42 10.15 10.94
CA ALA A 125 11.49 9.26 10.24
C ALA A 125 12.23 8.25 9.34
N VAL A 126 13.32 8.67 8.68
CA VAL A 126 14.15 7.76 7.87
C VAL A 126 14.83 6.73 8.76
N GLU A 127 15.44 7.13 9.88
CA GLU A 127 16.04 6.20 10.84
C GLU A 127 15.00 5.22 11.41
N PHE A 128 13.79 5.69 11.70
CA PHE A 128 12.69 4.83 12.08
C PHE A 128 12.34 3.80 10.98
N LEU A 129 12.22 4.23 9.73
CA LEU A 129 11.91 3.34 8.60
C LEU A 129 12.98 2.25 8.42
N LYS A 130 14.26 2.56 8.65
CA LYS A 130 15.36 1.58 8.60
C LYS A 130 15.22 0.45 9.61
N THR A 131 14.41 0.61 10.65
CA THR A 131 14.14 -0.43 11.64
C THR A 131 12.97 -1.35 11.28
N ARG A 132 12.27 -1.11 10.18
CA ARG A 132 11.05 -1.84 9.82
C ARG A 132 11.33 -3.15 9.10
N SER A 133 10.39 -4.09 9.20
CA SER A 133 10.47 -5.37 8.48
C SER A 133 10.17 -5.23 6.99
N TRP A 134 9.40 -4.20 6.63
CA TRP A 134 8.98 -3.86 5.28
C TRP A 134 8.57 -2.40 5.24
N VAL A 135 8.88 -1.71 4.14
CA VAL A 135 8.35 -0.37 3.86
C VAL A 135 7.63 -0.40 2.52
N HIS A 136 6.34 -0.08 2.53
CA HIS A 136 5.59 0.18 1.31
C HIS A 136 5.52 1.69 1.07
N ALA A 137 5.81 2.10 -0.15
CA ALA A 137 5.83 3.52 -0.52
C ALA A 137 4.94 3.79 -1.73
N THR A 138 4.42 4.99 -1.80
CA THR A 138 3.58 5.44 -2.90
C THR A 138 3.48 6.97 -2.92
N GLY A 139 2.99 7.50 -4.03
CA GLY A 139 2.55 8.87 -4.15
C GLY A 139 3.62 9.91 -4.46
N PRO A 140 3.21 11.17 -4.37
CA PRO A 140 4.05 12.33 -4.54
C PRO A 140 5.03 12.49 -3.37
N GLY A 141 5.74 13.58 -3.36
CA GLY A 141 6.70 13.92 -2.30
C GLY A 141 8.14 13.54 -2.67
N GLU A 142 9.04 14.02 -1.86
CA GLU A 142 10.48 13.84 -2.05
C GLU A 142 10.97 12.67 -1.18
N ILE A 143 10.56 11.44 -1.57
CA ILE A 143 10.81 10.23 -0.78
C ILE A 143 11.88 9.31 -1.36
N VAL A 144 12.40 9.59 -2.57
CA VAL A 144 13.35 8.70 -3.27
C VAL A 144 14.63 8.49 -2.45
N GLU A 145 15.28 9.57 -2.02
CA GLU A 145 16.51 9.49 -1.20
C GLU A 145 16.30 8.71 0.10
N ALA A 146 15.12 8.89 0.73
CA ALA A 146 14.76 8.15 1.93
C ALA A 146 14.63 6.65 1.65
N LEU A 147 13.99 6.28 0.53
CA LEU A 147 13.84 4.87 0.14
C LEU A 147 15.16 4.22 -0.24
N GLU A 148 16.07 4.96 -0.88
CA GLU A 148 17.45 4.50 -1.13
C GLU A 148 18.17 4.20 0.17
N ALA A 149 18.11 5.11 1.16
CA ALA A 149 18.71 4.91 2.47
C ALA A 149 18.10 3.74 3.25
N VAL A 150 16.77 3.55 3.15
CA VAL A 150 16.03 2.43 3.76
C VAL A 150 16.39 1.10 3.08
N GLY A 151 16.47 1.08 1.76
CA GLY A 151 16.90 -0.09 0.98
C GLY A 151 18.33 -0.50 1.27
N ALA A 152 19.25 0.49 1.36
CA ALA A 152 20.65 0.26 1.75
C ALA A 152 20.82 -0.33 3.15
N ALA A 153 19.86 -0.08 4.06
CA ALA A 153 19.80 -0.70 5.38
C ALA A 153 19.25 -2.16 5.35
N GLY A 154 18.92 -2.69 4.18
CA GLY A 154 18.43 -4.06 4.01
C GLY A 154 16.94 -4.26 4.30
N VAL A 155 16.17 -3.19 4.40
CA VAL A 155 14.71 -3.25 4.56
C VAL A 155 14.07 -3.64 3.24
N ARG A 156 13.13 -4.56 3.27
CA ARG A 156 12.34 -4.92 2.08
C ARG A 156 11.43 -3.75 1.68
N LEU A 157 11.49 -3.39 0.40
CA LEU A 157 10.71 -2.28 -0.14
C LEU A 157 9.65 -2.76 -1.12
N SER A 158 8.51 -2.10 -1.13
CA SER A 158 7.56 -2.17 -2.24
C SER A 158 7.07 -0.77 -2.61
N TYR A 159 6.69 -0.60 -3.85
CA TYR A 159 6.24 0.67 -4.38
C TYR A 159 5.02 0.49 -5.27
N ASP A 160 4.00 1.32 -5.07
CA ASP A 160 2.88 1.43 -6.00
C ASP A 160 3.20 2.45 -7.09
N VAL A 161 3.27 1.96 -8.31
CA VAL A 161 3.69 2.75 -9.48
C VAL A 161 2.53 3.54 -10.09
N TYR A 162 1.27 3.27 -9.72
CA TYR A 162 0.02 3.85 -10.26
C TYR A 162 -0.20 3.60 -11.76
N HIS A 163 0.79 3.94 -12.59
CA HIS A 163 0.75 3.91 -14.05
C HIS A 163 1.97 3.19 -14.60
N PRO A 164 2.02 2.95 -15.94
CA PRO A 164 3.12 2.22 -16.54
C PRO A 164 4.49 2.70 -16.05
N PRO A 165 5.46 1.80 -15.86
CA PRO A 165 6.73 2.04 -15.19
C PRO A 165 7.71 2.88 -16.04
N ARG A 166 7.27 4.06 -16.49
CA ARG A 166 8.04 4.95 -17.39
C ARG A 166 8.51 6.24 -16.73
N THR A 167 8.34 6.38 -15.41
CA THR A 167 8.80 7.56 -14.68
C THR A 167 10.25 7.37 -14.25
N GLU A 168 11.03 8.45 -14.25
CA GLU A 168 12.41 8.46 -13.75
C GLU A 168 12.49 7.95 -12.31
N ARG A 169 11.54 8.35 -11.47
CA ARG A 169 11.40 7.85 -10.09
C ARG A 169 11.34 6.32 -10.03
N PHE A 170 10.52 5.69 -10.87
CA PHE A 170 10.42 4.24 -10.88
C PHE A 170 11.73 3.57 -11.34
N HIS A 171 12.42 4.16 -12.31
CA HIS A 171 13.73 3.63 -12.76
C HIS A 171 14.76 3.64 -11.63
N THR A 172 14.77 4.70 -10.81
CA THR A 172 15.67 4.79 -9.65
C THR A 172 15.30 3.76 -8.57
N LEU A 173 14.00 3.58 -8.31
CA LEU A 173 13.53 2.73 -7.22
C LEU A 173 13.48 1.24 -7.57
N ALA A 174 13.22 0.89 -8.84
CA ALA A 174 12.99 -0.50 -9.25
C ALA A 174 14.06 -1.49 -8.74
N PRO A 175 15.37 -1.19 -8.81
CA PRO A 175 16.40 -2.11 -8.30
C PRO A 175 16.37 -2.36 -6.80
N LEU A 176 15.65 -1.52 -6.03
CA LEU A 176 15.52 -1.63 -4.59
C LEU A 176 14.28 -2.45 -4.17
N LEU A 177 13.36 -2.69 -5.12
CA LEU A 177 12.04 -3.22 -4.79
C LEU A 177 12.02 -4.74 -4.69
N GLU A 178 11.52 -5.24 -3.58
CA GLU A 178 11.06 -6.62 -3.45
C GLU A 178 9.82 -6.86 -4.31
N VAL A 179 8.88 -5.87 -4.34
CA VAL A 179 7.66 -5.93 -5.15
C VAL A 179 7.33 -4.55 -5.74
N ALA A 180 7.19 -4.48 -7.05
CA ALA A 180 6.52 -3.36 -7.73
C ALA A 180 5.03 -3.68 -7.89
N PHE A 181 4.15 -2.77 -7.45
CA PHE A 181 2.71 -2.87 -7.66
C PHE A 181 2.30 -1.95 -8.82
N LEU A 182 1.47 -2.47 -9.72
CA LEU A 182 1.02 -1.78 -10.92
C LEU A 182 -0.49 -1.98 -11.08
N SER A 183 -1.14 -1.02 -11.73
CA SER A 183 -2.57 -1.07 -12.03
C SER A 183 -2.80 -1.01 -13.54
N ALA A 184 -3.49 -2.02 -14.06
CA ALA A 184 -3.85 -2.13 -15.48
C ALA A 184 -5.28 -2.71 -15.64
N PRO A 185 -6.32 -1.99 -15.16
CA PRO A 185 -7.69 -2.49 -15.21
C PRO A 185 -8.12 -2.73 -16.65
N GLY A 186 -8.76 -3.88 -16.90
CA GLY A 186 -9.24 -4.27 -18.22
C GLY A 186 -8.16 -4.75 -19.19
N SER A 187 -6.88 -4.85 -18.77
CA SER A 187 -5.82 -5.43 -19.61
C SER A 187 -5.98 -6.93 -19.75
N SER A 188 -5.52 -7.48 -20.87
CA SER A 188 -5.38 -8.92 -21.03
C SER A 188 -4.35 -9.49 -20.04
N ALA A 189 -4.37 -10.79 -19.79
CA ALA A 189 -3.35 -11.44 -18.96
C ALA A 189 -1.96 -11.31 -19.60
N ALA A 190 -1.87 -11.32 -20.93
CA ALA A 190 -0.62 -11.16 -21.67
C ALA A 190 -0.04 -9.74 -21.48
N ASP A 191 -0.86 -8.70 -21.69
CA ASP A 191 -0.42 -7.30 -21.52
C ASP A 191 0.00 -7.02 -20.07
N ALA A 192 -0.73 -7.55 -19.09
CA ALA A 192 -0.38 -7.43 -17.68
C ALA A 192 0.92 -8.17 -17.35
N ALA A 193 1.15 -9.35 -17.95
CA ALA A 193 2.41 -10.07 -17.80
C ALA A 193 3.59 -9.33 -18.43
N ASP A 194 3.39 -8.67 -19.57
CA ASP A 194 4.41 -7.85 -20.21
C ASP A 194 4.74 -6.61 -19.35
N LEU A 195 3.73 -6.00 -18.74
CA LEU A 195 3.92 -4.91 -17.79
C LEU A 195 4.71 -5.36 -16.56
N ALA A 196 4.41 -6.55 -16.02
CA ALA A 196 5.17 -7.13 -14.92
C ALA A 196 6.62 -7.44 -15.30
N ARG A 197 6.87 -7.94 -16.53
CA ARG A 197 8.22 -8.17 -17.04
C ARG A 197 9.00 -6.86 -17.17
N ASP A 198 8.41 -5.81 -17.75
CA ASP A 198 9.06 -4.49 -17.83
C ASP A 198 9.51 -3.98 -16.45
N ALA A 199 8.69 -4.17 -15.40
CA ALA A 199 9.09 -3.81 -14.06
C ALA A 199 10.24 -4.65 -13.50
N VAL A 200 10.25 -5.95 -13.74
CA VAL A 200 11.34 -6.86 -13.33
C VAL A 200 12.62 -6.61 -14.13
N ASP A 201 12.52 -6.36 -15.44
CA ASP A 201 13.67 -6.05 -16.30
C ASP A 201 14.35 -4.72 -15.88
N ARG A 202 13.62 -3.82 -15.22
CA ARG A 202 14.17 -2.59 -14.60
C ARG A 202 14.80 -2.82 -13.22
N GLY A 203 14.74 -4.03 -12.72
CA GLY A 203 15.44 -4.43 -11.49
C GLY A 203 14.55 -4.80 -10.32
N ALA A 204 13.22 -4.65 -10.39
CA ALA A 204 12.34 -5.12 -9.33
C ALA A 204 12.43 -6.65 -9.22
N ARG A 205 12.46 -7.17 -7.98
CA ARG A 205 12.57 -8.62 -7.75
C ARG A 205 11.31 -9.38 -8.17
N SER A 206 10.17 -8.74 -8.03
CA SER A 206 8.87 -9.24 -8.47
C SER A 206 7.93 -8.08 -8.79
N ALA A 207 6.86 -8.36 -9.50
CA ALA A 207 5.84 -7.37 -9.82
C ALA A 207 4.44 -7.97 -9.68
N VAL A 208 3.51 -7.19 -9.14
CA VAL A 208 2.09 -7.52 -9.05
C VAL A 208 1.30 -6.53 -9.90
N VAL A 209 0.42 -7.03 -10.76
CA VAL A 209 -0.43 -6.21 -11.61
C VAL A 209 -1.90 -6.46 -11.27
N GLY A 210 -2.59 -5.43 -10.77
CA GLY A 210 -4.03 -5.45 -10.57
C GLY A 210 -4.75 -5.18 -11.89
N ARG A 211 -5.74 -6.03 -12.25
CA ARG A 211 -6.50 -5.96 -13.50
C ARG A 211 -7.98 -5.59 -13.28
N GLY A 212 -8.29 -5.11 -12.08
CA GLY A 212 -9.66 -4.79 -11.69
C GLY A 212 -10.55 -6.03 -11.64
N LYS A 213 -11.68 -6.01 -12.36
CA LYS A 213 -12.64 -7.13 -12.44
C LYS A 213 -12.06 -8.41 -13.03
N ASP A 214 -10.91 -8.35 -13.70
CA ASP A 214 -10.23 -9.50 -14.31
C ASP A 214 -9.21 -10.14 -13.37
N GLY A 215 -9.12 -9.66 -12.10
CA GLY A 215 -8.25 -10.21 -11.07
C GLY A 215 -6.88 -9.56 -11.01
N CYS A 216 -5.85 -10.35 -10.77
CA CYS A 216 -4.47 -9.87 -10.69
C CYS A 216 -3.48 -10.97 -11.08
N LEU A 217 -2.24 -10.58 -11.33
CA LEU A 217 -1.15 -11.52 -11.52
C LEU A 217 0.11 -11.07 -10.77
N MET A 218 1.04 -12.01 -10.55
CA MET A 218 2.37 -11.74 -9.99
C MET A 218 3.42 -12.44 -10.82
N LEU A 219 4.45 -11.71 -11.24
CA LEU A 219 5.69 -12.27 -11.76
C LEU A 219 6.70 -12.37 -10.62
N ALA A 220 7.12 -13.58 -10.30
CA ALA A 220 8.12 -13.84 -9.27
C ALA A 220 9.00 -15.03 -9.65
N GLY A 221 10.34 -14.89 -9.55
CA GLY A 221 11.28 -15.94 -9.89
C GLY A 221 11.15 -16.45 -11.33
N GLY A 222 10.78 -15.58 -12.27
CA GLY A 222 10.56 -15.90 -13.67
C GLY A 222 9.22 -16.58 -13.99
N THR A 223 8.39 -16.85 -12.99
CA THR A 223 7.07 -17.50 -13.15
C THR A 223 5.95 -16.49 -12.98
N VAL A 224 4.98 -16.52 -13.90
CA VAL A 224 3.73 -15.74 -13.80
C VAL A 224 2.70 -16.58 -13.06
N TYR A 225 2.15 -16.03 -12.00
CA TYR A 225 1.03 -16.58 -11.23
C TYR A 225 -0.19 -15.70 -11.46
N GLU A 226 -1.30 -16.30 -11.81
CA GLU A 226 -2.56 -15.60 -12.04
C GLU A 226 -3.57 -15.91 -10.93
N GLN A 227 -4.36 -14.89 -10.57
CA GLN A 227 -5.46 -15.00 -9.62
C GLN A 227 -6.68 -14.31 -10.23
N PRO A 228 -7.73 -15.05 -10.57
CA PRO A 228 -9.01 -14.48 -10.99
C PRO A 228 -9.59 -13.56 -9.90
N ALA A 229 -10.40 -12.60 -10.31
CA ALA A 229 -11.14 -11.77 -9.36
C ALA A 229 -12.04 -12.63 -8.46
N VAL A 230 -12.13 -12.26 -7.20
CA VAL A 230 -13.10 -12.84 -6.27
C VAL A 230 -14.43 -12.11 -6.48
N PRO A 231 -15.56 -12.83 -6.65
CA PRO A 231 -16.86 -12.18 -6.77
C PRO A 231 -17.19 -11.32 -5.56
N ALA A 232 -17.70 -10.10 -5.80
CA ALA A 232 -18.13 -9.16 -4.78
C ALA A 232 -19.39 -8.42 -5.23
N ARG A 233 -20.19 -7.97 -4.25
CA ARG A 233 -21.26 -7.00 -4.50
C ARG A 233 -20.67 -5.60 -4.52
N VAL A 234 -20.35 -5.08 -5.69
CA VAL A 234 -19.70 -3.81 -5.86
C VAL A 234 -20.62 -2.66 -5.39
N VAL A 235 -20.14 -1.91 -4.43
CA VAL A 235 -20.72 -0.66 -3.88
C VAL A 235 -19.81 0.51 -4.23
N ASP A 236 -18.48 0.34 -4.06
CA ASP A 236 -17.47 1.34 -4.34
C ASP A 236 -16.13 0.62 -4.57
N THR A 237 -15.40 0.97 -5.61
CA THR A 237 -14.10 0.33 -5.91
C THR A 237 -12.91 1.06 -5.28
N LEU A 238 -13.15 2.12 -4.48
CA LEU A 238 -12.09 2.87 -3.81
C LEU A 238 -11.33 1.98 -2.81
N GLY A 239 -9.99 2.02 -2.87
CA GLY A 239 -9.14 1.26 -1.96
C GLY A 239 -9.00 -0.24 -2.27
N ALA A 240 -9.65 -0.76 -3.32
CA ALA A 240 -9.50 -2.17 -3.69
C ALA A 240 -8.04 -2.52 -4.05
N GLY A 241 -7.33 -1.62 -4.74
CA GLY A 241 -5.89 -1.74 -5.02
C GLY A 241 -5.06 -1.74 -3.75
N ASP A 242 -5.35 -0.82 -2.83
CA ASP A 242 -4.64 -0.69 -1.55
C ASP A 242 -4.84 -1.92 -0.66
N ALA A 243 -6.06 -2.47 -0.67
CA ALA A 243 -6.36 -3.72 0.04
C ALA A 243 -5.63 -4.92 -0.57
N LEU A 244 -5.54 -5.01 -1.91
CA LEU A 244 -4.71 -6.01 -2.59
C LEU A 244 -3.25 -5.89 -2.13
N ILE A 245 -2.66 -4.69 -2.19
CA ILE A 245 -1.28 -4.42 -1.81
C ILE A 245 -1.03 -4.83 -0.36
N ALA A 246 -1.86 -4.34 0.57
CA ALA A 246 -1.70 -4.61 2.00
C ALA A 246 -1.68 -6.11 2.32
N HIS A 247 -2.61 -6.87 1.73
CA HIS A 247 -2.72 -8.29 2.03
C HIS A 247 -1.69 -9.15 1.29
N VAL A 248 -1.23 -8.74 0.11
CA VAL A 248 -0.07 -9.36 -0.55
C VAL A 248 1.19 -9.14 0.28
N VAL A 249 1.45 -7.91 0.74
CA VAL A 249 2.61 -7.60 1.60
C VAL A 249 2.53 -8.38 2.91
N ALA A 250 1.36 -8.41 3.57
CA ALA A 250 1.16 -9.18 4.81
C ALA A 250 1.46 -10.68 4.62
N ALA A 251 0.97 -11.27 3.52
CA ALA A 251 1.20 -12.67 3.19
C ALA A 251 2.69 -12.97 2.92
N LEU A 252 3.37 -12.09 2.15
CA LEU A 252 4.80 -12.23 1.87
C LEU A 252 5.67 -12.02 3.11
N LEU A 253 5.26 -11.18 4.05
CA LEU A 253 5.87 -11.07 5.37
C LEU A 253 5.75 -12.38 6.14
N GLY A 254 4.60 -13.04 6.06
CA GLY A 254 4.35 -14.38 6.61
C GLY A 254 4.99 -15.51 5.81
N ARG A 255 5.82 -15.22 4.79
CA ARG A 255 6.49 -16.20 3.90
C ARG A 255 5.52 -17.06 3.10
N ALA A 256 4.33 -16.56 2.79
CA ALA A 256 3.41 -17.24 1.90
C ALA A 256 3.97 -17.34 0.47
N SER A 257 3.57 -18.38 -0.25
CA SER A 257 3.90 -18.51 -1.68
C SER A 257 3.13 -17.46 -2.53
N PRO A 258 3.63 -17.09 -3.71
CA PRO A 258 2.97 -16.12 -4.59
C PRO A 258 1.48 -16.39 -4.84
N PRO A 259 1.02 -17.62 -5.15
CA PRO A 259 -0.41 -17.89 -5.31
C PRO A 259 -1.23 -17.61 -4.05
N VAL A 260 -0.69 -17.96 -2.87
CA VAL A 260 -1.37 -17.72 -1.59
C VAL A 260 -1.46 -16.23 -1.31
N ALA A 261 -0.38 -15.47 -1.55
CA ALA A 261 -0.36 -14.02 -1.39
C ALA A 261 -1.39 -13.33 -2.31
N LEU A 262 -1.41 -13.69 -3.60
CA LEU A 262 -2.39 -13.17 -4.55
C LEU A 262 -3.82 -13.50 -4.12
N GLY A 263 -4.10 -14.74 -3.72
CA GLY A 263 -5.42 -15.15 -3.26
C GLY A 263 -5.89 -14.39 -2.01
N GLN A 264 -5.00 -14.06 -1.08
CA GLN A 264 -5.33 -13.21 0.08
C GLN A 264 -5.60 -11.77 -0.34
N GLY A 265 -4.77 -11.21 -1.20
CA GLY A 265 -4.94 -9.87 -1.75
C GLY A 265 -6.24 -9.73 -2.54
N ALA A 266 -6.56 -10.68 -3.42
CA ALA A 266 -7.79 -10.66 -4.21
C ALA A 266 -9.07 -10.71 -3.35
N ARG A 267 -9.07 -11.51 -2.28
CA ARG A 267 -10.19 -11.54 -1.31
C ARG A 267 -10.34 -10.21 -0.58
N ALA A 268 -9.24 -9.60 -0.18
CA ALA A 268 -9.26 -8.30 0.47
C ALA A 268 -9.75 -7.19 -0.47
N ALA A 269 -9.30 -7.19 -1.72
CA ALA A 269 -9.77 -6.28 -2.75
C ALA A 269 -11.27 -6.42 -3.01
N ALA A 270 -11.78 -7.66 -3.08
CA ALA A 270 -13.21 -7.92 -3.21
C ALA A 270 -14.01 -7.39 -2.03
N ALA A 271 -13.56 -7.63 -0.80
CA ALA A 271 -14.21 -7.12 0.41
C ALA A 271 -14.19 -5.59 0.48
N ALA A 272 -13.11 -4.94 0.01
CA ALA A 272 -13.05 -3.48 -0.06
C ALA A 272 -14.10 -2.91 -1.02
N CYS A 273 -14.47 -3.63 -2.07
CA CYS A 273 -15.50 -3.18 -3.00
C CYS A 273 -16.94 -3.20 -2.42
N GLU A 274 -17.18 -3.81 -1.27
CA GLU A 274 -18.55 -4.02 -0.72
C GLU A 274 -19.05 -2.88 0.18
N HIS A 275 -18.31 -1.80 0.34
CA HIS A 275 -18.66 -0.64 1.16
C HIS A 275 -18.16 0.68 0.57
N ILE A 276 -18.66 1.80 1.07
CA ILE A 276 -18.18 3.14 0.70
C ILE A 276 -16.86 3.45 1.40
N GLY A 277 -15.89 3.96 0.65
CA GLY A 277 -14.56 4.35 1.13
C GLY A 277 -13.58 3.18 1.22
N ALA A 278 -12.30 3.51 1.28
CA ALA A 278 -11.22 2.52 1.24
C ALA A 278 -11.15 1.61 2.49
N TRP A 279 -11.77 2.01 3.59
CA TRP A 279 -11.70 1.25 4.85
C TRP A 279 -13.06 0.65 5.21
N PRO A 280 -13.12 -0.63 5.64
CA PRO A 280 -14.38 -1.25 6.00
C PRO A 280 -15.06 -0.48 7.16
N PRO A 281 -16.38 -0.46 7.26
CA PRO A 281 -17.09 0.05 8.44
C PRO A 281 -16.60 -0.64 9.72
N ARG A 282 -16.68 0.08 10.84
CA ARG A 282 -16.37 -0.48 12.16
C ARG A 282 -17.57 -1.20 12.72
#